data_5eaf02bb5ce7d531c5da8a540ed078b5
#
_entry.id   5eaf02bb5ce7d531c5da8a540ed078b5
#
_cell.length_a   1.000
_cell.length_b   1.000
_cell.length_c   1.000
_cell.angle_alpha   90.00
_cell.angle_beta   90.00
_cell.angle_gamma   90.00
#
_symmetry.space_group_name_H-M   'P 1'
#
loop_
_entity.id
_entity.type
_entity.pdbx_description
1 polymer ?
#
loop_
_entity_poly.entity_id
_entity_poly.type
_entity_poly.pdbx_seq_one_letter_code
_entity_poly.pdbx_strand_id
1 'polypeptide(L)'
;KSAGADPGPACYMRGGEDPCVTDANIVLGKLNSKKILGGRMDVDIELAKKAIREKICDKSDLDLDRAANGIITVVNSNMVRAIRSVSVEKGYDVREFSLMAFGGAGPLHACEVAKELGMKDVLIPPHPGTLCSLGLLLADTKFDLSRTQVMDGKEENLEAINQKFKNMVEQGTALLDKEGVPAGRRVFQYFVDMRYQRQNFEICIPVPAGEMDGAAL
;
A
#
# COMPACT_ATOMS: atom_id res chain seq x y z
N LYS A 1 -12.92 -9.59 1.55
CA LYS A 1 -13.65 -8.35 1.21
C LYS A 1 -13.70 -7.48 2.46
N SER A 2 -13.49 -6.17 2.33
CA SER A 2 -13.65 -5.24 3.47
C SER A 2 -15.13 -5.11 3.82
N ALA A 3 -15.44 -5.09 5.13
CA ALA A 3 -16.80 -4.83 5.62
C ALA A 3 -17.17 -3.33 5.56
N GLY A 4 -16.20 -2.44 5.33
CA GLY A 4 -16.41 -1.00 5.38
C GLY A 4 -16.70 -0.50 6.80
N ALA A 5 -17.33 0.65 6.89
CA ALA A 5 -17.76 1.25 8.15
C ALA A 5 -19.29 1.15 8.36
N ASP A 6 -20.03 0.84 7.32
CA ASP A 6 -21.46 0.68 7.30
C ASP A 6 -21.83 -0.52 6.37
N PRO A 7 -22.44 -1.58 6.88
CA PRO A 7 -22.68 -1.85 8.29
C PRO A 7 -21.41 -2.08 9.13
N GLY A 8 -20.29 -2.41 8.51
CA GLY A 8 -19.00 -2.64 9.15
C GLY A 8 -18.91 -3.99 9.88
N PRO A 9 -17.91 -4.14 10.79
CA PRO A 9 -17.77 -5.29 11.66
C PRO A 9 -19.02 -5.54 12.53
N ALA A 10 -19.28 -6.81 12.87
CA ALA A 10 -20.42 -7.18 13.70
C ALA A 10 -20.42 -6.46 15.06
N CYS A 11 -19.23 -6.30 15.66
CA CYS A 11 -19.06 -5.59 16.92
C CYS A 11 -19.42 -4.10 16.88
N TYR A 12 -19.63 -3.49 15.71
CA TYR A 12 -19.98 -2.06 15.60
C TYR A 12 -21.46 -1.78 15.87
N MET A 13 -22.28 -2.80 16.06
CA MET A 13 -23.73 -2.67 16.36
C MET A 13 -24.50 -1.92 15.25
N ARG A 14 -24.06 -2.02 14.01
CA ARG A 14 -24.67 -1.35 12.84
C ARG A 14 -25.29 -2.30 11.84
N GLY A 15 -25.59 -3.53 12.29
CA GLY A 15 -26.22 -4.56 11.45
C GLY A 15 -25.24 -5.41 10.64
N GLY A 16 -23.93 -5.31 10.90
CA GLY A 16 -22.94 -6.24 10.34
C GLY A 16 -23.14 -7.65 10.92
N GLU A 17 -23.20 -8.66 10.05
CA GLU A 17 -23.42 -10.06 10.45
C GLU A 17 -22.21 -10.96 10.12
N ASP A 18 -21.36 -10.54 9.23
CA ASP A 18 -20.18 -11.30 8.82
C ASP A 18 -18.96 -10.99 9.71
N PRO A 19 -18.22 -12.03 10.16
CA PRO A 19 -17.05 -11.83 11.00
C PRO A 19 -15.93 -11.15 10.22
N CYS A 20 -15.34 -10.13 10.82
CA CYS A 20 -14.27 -9.33 10.27
C CYS A 20 -12.99 -9.44 11.10
N VAL A 21 -11.88 -8.91 10.57
CA VAL A 21 -10.61 -8.83 11.29
C VAL A 21 -10.74 -8.07 12.61
N THR A 22 -11.58 -7.02 12.64
CA THR A 22 -11.86 -6.26 13.87
C THR A 22 -12.55 -7.13 14.92
N ASP A 23 -13.54 -7.93 14.54
CA ASP A 23 -14.24 -8.86 15.44
C ASP A 23 -13.25 -9.88 16.02
N ALA A 24 -12.39 -10.46 15.19
CA ALA A 24 -11.35 -11.37 15.64
C ALA A 24 -10.37 -10.72 16.63
N ASN A 25 -9.91 -9.50 16.34
CA ASN A 25 -9.00 -8.75 17.24
C ASN A 25 -9.66 -8.42 18.59
N ILE A 26 -10.96 -8.13 18.63
CA ILE A 26 -11.70 -7.89 19.88
C ILE A 26 -11.86 -9.19 20.67
N VAL A 27 -12.24 -10.29 20.02
CA VAL A 27 -12.38 -11.61 20.66
C VAL A 27 -11.07 -12.09 21.24
N LEU A 28 -9.95 -11.88 20.55
CA LEU A 28 -8.61 -12.23 21.01
C LEU A 28 -7.99 -11.23 22.01
N GLY A 29 -8.75 -10.21 22.42
CA GLY A 29 -8.25 -9.20 23.36
C GLY A 29 -7.18 -8.27 22.85
N LYS A 30 -6.89 -8.25 21.54
CA LYS A 30 -5.93 -7.33 20.90
C LYS A 30 -6.49 -5.91 20.79
N LEU A 31 -7.80 -5.75 20.80
CA LEU A 31 -8.53 -4.48 20.88
C LEU A 31 -9.38 -4.44 22.14
N ASN A 32 -9.64 -3.24 22.63
CA ASN A 32 -10.54 -3.06 23.79
C ASN A 32 -11.95 -3.55 23.43
N SER A 33 -12.50 -4.39 24.30
CA SER A 33 -13.79 -5.07 24.10
C SER A 33 -15.04 -4.21 24.36
N LYS A 34 -14.85 -2.97 24.81
CA LYS A 34 -15.95 -2.05 25.13
C LYS A 34 -15.93 -0.79 24.31
N LYS A 35 -14.73 -0.23 24.05
CA LYS A 35 -14.55 1.05 23.36
C LYS A 35 -13.32 1.04 22.48
N ILE A 36 -13.43 1.61 21.29
CA ILE A 36 -12.34 1.84 20.36
C ILE A 36 -12.24 3.33 19.98
N LEU A 37 -11.32 3.70 19.14
CA LEU A 37 -11.09 5.09 18.68
C LEU A 37 -10.91 6.08 19.85
N GLY A 38 -10.08 5.70 20.83
CA GLY A 38 -9.85 6.56 21.99
C GLY A 38 -11.08 6.77 22.88
N GLY A 39 -11.98 5.78 22.92
CA GLY A 39 -13.20 5.82 23.72
C GLY A 39 -14.42 6.45 23.04
N ARG A 40 -14.28 6.87 21.77
CA ARG A 40 -15.35 7.55 21.03
C ARG A 40 -16.39 6.63 20.42
N MET A 41 -16.11 5.33 20.32
CA MET A 41 -17.00 4.35 19.71
C MET A 41 -17.13 3.14 20.63
N ASP A 42 -18.36 2.86 21.01
CA ASP A 42 -18.72 1.65 21.75
C ASP A 42 -18.73 0.44 20.78
N VAL A 43 -18.37 -0.72 21.30
CA VAL A 43 -18.35 -1.99 20.56
C VAL A 43 -18.93 -3.09 21.44
N ASP A 44 -19.52 -4.11 20.82
CA ASP A 44 -20.09 -5.26 21.48
C ASP A 44 -19.32 -6.54 21.12
N ILE A 45 -18.62 -7.10 22.09
CA ILE A 45 -17.85 -8.34 21.92
C ILE A 45 -18.76 -9.56 21.70
N GLU A 46 -19.98 -9.56 22.24
CA GLU A 46 -20.88 -10.71 22.09
C GLU A 46 -21.40 -10.83 20.65
N LEU A 47 -21.59 -9.71 19.95
CA LEU A 47 -21.90 -9.71 18.52
C LEU A 47 -20.72 -10.24 17.69
N ALA A 48 -19.48 -9.87 18.03
CA ALA A 48 -18.30 -10.43 17.39
C ALA A 48 -18.21 -11.95 17.58
N LYS A 49 -18.38 -12.41 18.83
CA LYS A 49 -18.39 -13.85 19.16
C LYS A 49 -19.49 -14.60 18.42
N LYS A 50 -20.70 -14.03 18.38
CA LYS A 50 -21.84 -14.59 17.67
C LYS A 50 -21.53 -14.76 16.19
N ALA A 51 -21.05 -13.70 15.53
CA ALA A 51 -20.72 -13.74 14.11
C ALA A 51 -19.66 -14.83 13.78
N ILE A 52 -18.60 -14.94 14.61
CA ILE A 52 -17.57 -15.96 14.41
C ILE A 52 -18.15 -17.37 14.65
N ARG A 53 -18.98 -17.59 15.68
CA ARG A 53 -19.60 -18.88 15.95
C ARG A 53 -20.49 -19.32 14.78
N GLU A 54 -21.48 -18.52 14.42
CA GLU A 54 -22.48 -18.87 13.41
C GLU A 54 -21.89 -19.05 12.00
N LYS A 55 -20.89 -18.27 11.66
CA LYS A 55 -20.32 -18.29 10.28
C LYS A 55 -19.14 -19.23 10.13
N ILE A 56 -18.40 -19.55 11.20
CA ILE A 56 -17.18 -20.35 11.15
C ILE A 56 -17.29 -21.58 12.04
N CYS A 57 -17.49 -21.43 13.37
CA CYS A 57 -17.42 -22.56 14.29
C CYS A 57 -18.50 -23.61 13.99
N ASP A 58 -19.75 -23.19 13.78
CA ASP A 58 -20.89 -24.09 13.50
C ASP A 58 -20.74 -24.87 12.17
N LYS A 59 -19.78 -24.46 11.33
CA LYS A 59 -19.49 -25.09 10.02
C LYS A 59 -18.15 -25.82 10.01
N SER A 60 -17.47 -25.90 11.14
CA SER A 60 -16.14 -26.49 11.27
C SER A 60 -15.93 -27.03 12.68
N ASP A 61 -14.89 -27.82 12.90
CA ASP A 61 -14.50 -28.34 14.22
C ASP A 61 -13.64 -27.34 15.03
N LEU A 62 -13.70 -26.04 14.69
CA LEU A 62 -12.91 -25.01 15.36
C LEU A 62 -13.67 -24.42 16.55
N ASP A 63 -12.97 -24.28 17.67
CA ASP A 63 -13.44 -23.46 18.76
C ASP A 63 -13.31 -21.95 18.40
N LEU A 64 -13.89 -21.09 19.23
CA LEU A 64 -13.96 -19.66 19.00
C LEU A 64 -12.58 -19.01 18.85
N ASP A 65 -11.62 -19.40 19.72
CA ASP A 65 -10.27 -18.81 19.72
C ASP A 65 -9.48 -19.24 18.49
N ARG A 66 -9.60 -20.51 18.10
CA ARG A 66 -8.96 -21.02 16.86
C ARG A 66 -9.57 -20.37 15.62
N ALA A 67 -10.89 -20.20 15.59
CA ALA A 67 -11.57 -19.52 14.48
C ALA A 67 -11.13 -18.05 14.38
N ALA A 68 -11.08 -17.31 15.48
CA ALA A 68 -10.60 -15.93 15.52
C ALA A 68 -9.13 -15.84 15.11
N ASN A 69 -8.24 -16.71 15.63
CA ASN A 69 -6.85 -16.77 15.20
C ASN A 69 -6.72 -17.13 13.73
N GLY A 70 -7.57 -18.00 13.20
CA GLY A 70 -7.62 -18.32 11.77
C GLY A 70 -7.86 -17.11 10.89
N ILE A 71 -8.78 -16.22 11.26
CA ILE A 71 -9.02 -14.95 10.56
C ILE A 71 -7.75 -14.09 10.56
N ILE A 72 -7.07 -13.98 11.71
CA ILE A 72 -5.83 -13.19 11.83
C ILE A 72 -4.71 -13.81 10.98
N THR A 73 -4.57 -15.12 11.01
CA THR A 73 -3.57 -15.84 10.19
C THR A 73 -3.76 -15.56 8.71
N VAL A 74 -4.99 -15.65 8.22
CA VAL A 74 -5.30 -15.38 6.79
C VAL A 74 -4.96 -13.95 6.40
N VAL A 75 -5.32 -12.96 7.23
CA VAL A 75 -5.01 -11.56 6.90
C VAL A 75 -3.51 -11.28 6.97
N ASN A 76 -2.79 -11.84 7.95
CA ASN A 76 -1.35 -11.70 8.05
C ASN A 76 -0.64 -12.32 6.85
N SER A 77 -1.03 -13.50 6.42
CA SER A 77 -0.50 -14.15 5.21
C SER A 77 -0.74 -13.31 3.94
N ASN A 78 -1.87 -12.61 3.85
CA ASN A 78 -2.12 -11.70 2.74
C ASN A 78 -1.18 -10.47 2.80
N MET A 79 -0.92 -9.93 3.99
CA MET A 79 0.04 -8.83 4.17
C MET A 79 1.46 -9.26 3.83
N VAL A 80 1.88 -10.44 4.30
CA VAL A 80 3.19 -11.03 3.98
C VAL A 80 3.37 -11.20 2.48
N ARG A 81 2.35 -11.68 1.77
CA ARG A 81 2.37 -11.82 0.32
C ARG A 81 2.53 -10.47 -0.37
N ALA A 82 1.80 -9.45 0.07
CA ALA A 82 1.91 -8.10 -0.48
C ALA A 82 3.32 -7.50 -0.25
N ILE A 83 3.91 -7.72 0.93
CA ILE A 83 5.28 -7.26 1.23
C ILE A 83 6.29 -7.99 0.32
N ARG A 84 6.16 -9.30 0.16
CA ARG A 84 7.05 -10.09 -0.72
C ARG A 84 6.97 -9.62 -2.17
N SER A 85 5.80 -9.28 -2.65
CA SER A 85 5.59 -8.78 -4.02
C SER A 85 6.34 -7.46 -4.31
N VAL A 86 6.49 -6.59 -3.32
CA VAL A 86 7.21 -5.31 -3.50
C VAL A 86 8.67 -5.36 -3.07
N SER A 87 9.14 -6.48 -2.52
CA SER A 87 10.50 -6.65 -2.00
C SER A 87 11.20 -7.89 -2.57
N VAL A 88 10.86 -9.08 -2.10
CA VAL A 88 11.52 -10.34 -2.49
C VAL A 88 11.45 -10.58 -4.00
N GLU A 89 10.31 -10.35 -4.63
CA GLU A 89 10.14 -10.48 -6.08
C GLU A 89 10.98 -9.45 -6.87
N LYS A 90 11.43 -8.40 -6.20
CA LYS A 90 12.37 -7.40 -6.76
C LYS A 90 13.83 -7.66 -6.35
N GLY A 91 14.12 -8.79 -5.70
CA GLY A 91 15.47 -9.19 -5.32
C GLY A 91 15.97 -8.65 -3.98
N TYR A 92 15.10 -8.01 -3.17
CA TYR A 92 15.49 -7.53 -1.84
C TYR A 92 15.32 -8.62 -0.78
N ASP A 93 16.29 -8.76 0.11
CA ASP A 93 16.17 -9.61 1.31
C ASP A 93 15.46 -8.83 2.43
N VAL A 94 14.20 -9.17 2.70
CA VAL A 94 13.38 -8.48 3.72
C VAL A 94 13.97 -8.55 5.13
N ARG A 95 14.84 -9.54 5.41
CA ARG A 95 15.48 -9.70 6.72
C ARG A 95 16.49 -8.61 7.05
N GLU A 96 16.93 -7.85 6.04
CA GLU A 96 17.84 -6.70 6.19
C GLU A 96 17.10 -5.39 6.46
N PHE A 97 15.76 -5.42 6.45
CA PHE A 97 14.91 -4.25 6.65
C PHE A 97 14.18 -4.30 7.99
N SER A 98 13.79 -3.14 8.50
CA SER A 98 12.85 -2.99 9.61
C SER A 98 11.43 -2.81 9.09
N LEU A 99 10.44 -3.43 9.74
CA LEU A 99 9.04 -3.24 9.42
C LEU A 99 8.49 -2.00 10.10
N MET A 100 8.16 -0.95 9.34
CA MET A 100 7.45 0.20 9.89
C MET A 100 5.93 -0.03 9.81
N ALA A 101 5.24 -0.01 10.95
CA ALA A 101 3.81 -0.20 11.04
C ALA A 101 3.09 1.09 11.42
N PHE A 102 2.16 1.52 10.58
CA PHE A 102 1.36 2.73 10.79
C PHE A 102 -0.08 2.52 10.32
N GLY A 103 -0.93 3.55 10.46
CA GLY A 103 -2.36 3.45 10.27
C GLY A 103 -3.09 2.98 11.54
N GLY A 104 -4.40 2.80 11.44
CA GLY A 104 -5.24 2.45 12.60
C GLY A 104 -5.04 1.01 13.09
N ALA A 105 -4.93 0.05 12.18
CA ALA A 105 -4.84 -1.38 12.50
C ALA A 105 -3.46 -2.02 12.21
N GLY A 106 -2.59 -1.35 11.43
CA GLY A 106 -1.27 -1.87 11.07
C GLY A 106 -0.45 -2.38 12.26
N PRO A 107 -0.30 -1.60 13.35
CA PRO A 107 0.45 -2.02 14.53
C PRO A 107 -0.05 -3.31 15.20
N LEU A 108 -1.34 -3.66 15.09
CA LEU A 108 -1.91 -4.89 15.67
C LEU A 108 -1.35 -6.17 15.04
N HIS A 109 -0.91 -6.10 13.81
CA HIS A 109 -0.45 -7.23 13.01
C HIS A 109 1.08 -7.27 12.85
N ALA A 110 1.74 -6.16 13.12
CA ALA A 110 3.13 -5.93 12.73
C ALA A 110 4.12 -6.97 13.27
N CYS A 111 4.00 -7.35 14.55
CA CYS A 111 4.92 -8.32 15.15
C CYS A 111 4.78 -9.73 14.53
N GLU A 112 3.55 -10.16 14.25
CA GLU A 112 3.30 -11.47 13.63
C GLU A 112 3.78 -11.49 12.18
N VAL A 113 3.53 -10.41 11.43
CA VAL A 113 3.99 -10.24 10.05
C VAL A 113 5.53 -10.19 9.98
N ALA A 114 6.17 -9.42 10.86
CA ALA A 114 7.63 -9.36 10.92
C ALA A 114 8.24 -10.72 11.25
N LYS A 115 7.66 -11.46 12.20
CA LYS A 115 8.09 -12.81 12.56
C LYS A 115 8.02 -13.77 11.37
N GLU A 116 6.93 -13.73 10.60
CA GLU A 116 6.76 -14.59 9.42
C GLU A 116 7.74 -14.24 8.30
N LEU A 117 8.10 -12.96 8.16
CA LEU A 117 9.10 -12.48 7.20
C LEU A 117 10.54 -12.65 7.67
N GLY A 118 10.78 -13.01 8.93
CA GLY A 118 12.10 -13.08 9.53
C GLY A 118 12.76 -11.72 9.78
N MET A 119 11.97 -10.64 9.81
CA MET A 119 12.45 -9.29 10.13
C MET A 119 12.72 -9.16 11.61
N LYS A 120 13.82 -8.47 11.98
CA LYS A 120 14.27 -8.37 13.36
C LYS A 120 13.58 -7.26 14.14
N ASP A 121 13.27 -6.16 13.45
CA ASP A 121 12.81 -4.93 14.05
C ASP A 121 11.44 -4.51 13.52
N VAL A 122 10.59 -4.07 14.43
CA VAL A 122 9.30 -3.42 14.12
C VAL A 122 9.34 -2.01 14.69
N LEU A 123 9.19 -1.02 13.80
CA LEU A 123 9.14 0.38 14.15
C LEU A 123 7.68 0.87 14.12
N ILE A 124 7.22 1.38 15.26
CA ILE A 124 5.93 2.05 15.36
C ILE A 124 6.20 3.53 15.64
N PRO A 125 5.96 4.42 14.67
CA PRO A 125 6.24 5.84 14.84
C PRO A 125 5.28 6.49 15.83
N PRO A 126 5.61 7.66 16.40
CA PRO A 126 4.67 8.47 17.15
C PRO A 126 3.42 8.76 16.29
N HIS A 127 2.24 8.65 16.91
CA HIS A 127 0.95 8.90 16.23
C HIS A 127 0.75 8.08 14.93
N PRO A 128 0.87 6.75 14.96
CA PRO A 128 0.84 5.93 13.76
C PRO A 128 -0.46 6.08 12.97
N GLY A 129 -1.57 6.36 13.62
CA GLY A 129 -2.88 6.56 12.97
C GLY A 129 -2.98 7.79 12.06
N THR A 130 -2.10 8.78 12.24
CA THR A 130 -2.09 10.04 11.47
C THR A 130 -0.82 10.24 10.65
N LEU A 131 0.05 9.24 10.57
CA LEU A 131 1.33 9.36 9.86
C LEU A 131 1.14 9.66 8.37
N CYS A 132 0.10 9.09 7.74
CA CYS A 132 -0.21 9.39 6.33
C CYS A 132 -0.56 10.87 6.13
N SER A 133 -1.29 11.48 7.06
CA SER A 133 -1.62 12.90 6.99
C SER A 133 -0.38 13.78 7.15
N LEU A 134 0.54 13.39 8.05
CA LEU A 134 1.83 14.07 8.19
C LEU A 134 2.67 13.92 6.91
N GLY A 135 2.71 12.71 6.33
CA GLY A 135 3.39 12.46 5.06
C GLY A 135 2.86 13.35 3.93
N LEU A 136 1.54 13.51 3.85
CA LEU A 136 0.90 14.38 2.85
C LEU A 136 1.28 15.86 3.03
N LEU A 137 1.39 16.33 4.29
CA LEU A 137 1.81 17.70 4.59
C LEU A 137 3.29 17.96 4.24
N LEU A 138 4.11 16.93 4.26
CA LEU A 138 5.56 17.03 4.01
C LEU A 138 5.94 16.65 2.57
N ALA A 139 5.02 16.04 1.82
CA ALA A 139 5.28 15.62 0.45
C ALA A 139 5.38 16.80 -0.50
N ASP A 140 6.35 16.73 -1.40
CA ASP A 140 6.45 17.66 -2.51
C ASP A 140 5.28 17.46 -3.50
N THR A 141 4.89 18.53 -4.19
CA THR A 141 3.95 18.45 -5.31
C THR A 141 4.61 17.69 -6.46
N LYS A 142 4.07 16.53 -6.82
CA LYS A 142 4.61 15.66 -7.87
C LYS A 142 3.53 15.31 -8.89
N PHE A 143 3.86 15.41 -10.16
CA PHE A 143 3.07 14.91 -11.27
C PHE A 143 3.87 13.88 -12.06
N ASP A 144 3.32 12.70 -12.23
CA ASP A 144 3.85 11.66 -13.10
C ASP A 144 3.07 11.69 -14.42
N LEU A 145 3.75 11.97 -15.51
CA LEU A 145 3.20 11.96 -16.85
C LEU A 145 3.77 10.78 -17.63
N SER A 146 2.95 9.99 -18.27
CA SER A 146 3.38 8.89 -19.10
C SER A 146 2.71 8.90 -20.48
N ARG A 147 3.42 8.44 -21.49
CA ARG A 147 2.93 8.27 -22.85
C ARG A 147 3.49 6.98 -23.43
N THR A 148 2.63 6.05 -23.73
CA THR A 148 3.03 4.80 -24.37
C THR A 148 3.18 5.00 -25.86
N GLN A 149 4.30 4.58 -26.39
CA GLN A 149 4.51 4.41 -27.83
C GLN A 149 5.52 3.30 -28.07
N VAL A 150 5.10 2.29 -28.76
CA VAL A 150 5.98 1.17 -29.12
C VAL A 150 6.78 1.57 -30.36
N MET A 151 8.10 1.62 -30.24
CA MET A 151 9.02 1.90 -31.32
C MET A 151 10.36 1.19 -31.06
N ASP A 152 11.15 0.98 -32.09
CA ASP A 152 12.51 0.47 -31.93
C ASP A 152 13.42 1.55 -31.36
N GLY A 153 14.37 1.16 -30.50
CA GLY A 153 15.42 2.04 -29.98
C GLY A 153 16.48 2.35 -31.04
N LYS A 154 16.13 3.13 -32.04
CA LYS A 154 17.04 3.55 -33.14
C LYS A 154 17.15 5.06 -33.19
N GLU A 155 18.30 5.54 -33.68
CA GLU A 155 18.54 6.97 -33.83
C GLU A 155 17.46 7.71 -34.63
N GLU A 156 16.90 7.07 -35.65
CA GLU A 156 15.79 7.63 -36.47
C GLU A 156 14.53 8.00 -35.67
N ASN A 157 14.36 7.44 -34.49
CA ASN A 157 13.24 7.68 -33.61
C ASN A 157 13.47 8.74 -32.51
N LEU A 158 14.71 9.21 -32.36
CA LEU A 158 15.14 10.18 -31.33
C LEU A 158 14.33 11.48 -31.38
N GLU A 159 14.14 12.03 -32.58
CA GLU A 159 13.36 13.27 -32.74
C GLU A 159 11.95 13.12 -32.24
N ALA A 160 11.30 12.01 -32.58
CA ALA A 160 9.94 11.71 -32.11
C ALA A 160 9.85 11.53 -30.59
N ILE A 161 10.88 10.92 -29.97
CA ILE A 161 10.98 10.76 -28.53
C ILE A 161 11.18 12.11 -27.86
N ASN A 162 12.11 12.92 -28.34
CA ASN A 162 12.41 14.25 -27.82
C ASN A 162 11.19 15.18 -27.90
N GLN A 163 10.44 15.14 -29.01
CA GLN A 163 9.22 15.92 -29.16
C GLN A 163 8.15 15.50 -28.13
N LYS A 164 8.08 14.22 -27.79
CA LYS A 164 7.16 13.74 -26.74
C LYS A 164 7.55 14.23 -25.35
N PHE A 165 8.83 14.16 -25.01
CA PHE A 165 9.32 14.72 -23.77
C PHE A 165 9.04 16.22 -23.67
N LYS A 166 9.27 16.98 -24.74
CA LYS A 166 8.96 18.42 -24.79
C LYS A 166 7.49 18.67 -24.50
N ASN A 167 6.59 17.95 -25.17
CA ASN A 167 5.14 18.09 -24.94
C ASN A 167 4.74 17.73 -23.49
N MET A 168 5.36 16.69 -22.90
CA MET A 168 5.10 16.31 -21.50
C MET A 168 5.65 17.35 -20.53
N VAL A 169 6.80 17.95 -20.79
CA VAL A 169 7.34 19.07 -19.99
C VAL A 169 6.45 20.28 -20.04
N GLU A 170 5.94 20.65 -21.21
CA GLU A 170 4.96 21.73 -21.36
C GLU A 170 3.68 21.46 -20.54
N GLN A 171 3.17 20.23 -20.63
CA GLN A 171 2.01 19.80 -19.85
C GLN A 171 2.32 19.82 -18.34
N GLY A 172 3.44 19.29 -17.91
CA GLY A 172 3.88 19.29 -16.50
C GLY A 172 4.09 20.72 -15.98
N THR A 173 4.65 21.60 -16.80
CA THR A 173 4.82 23.01 -16.49
C THR A 173 3.47 23.68 -16.23
N ALA A 174 2.49 23.46 -17.10
CA ALA A 174 1.16 24.02 -16.92
C ALA A 174 0.45 23.51 -15.64
N LEU A 175 0.67 22.25 -15.28
CA LEU A 175 0.15 21.68 -14.03
C LEU A 175 0.81 22.36 -12.81
N LEU A 176 2.14 22.50 -12.82
CA LEU A 176 2.90 23.16 -11.75
C LEU A 176 2.55 24.66 -11.64
N ASP A 177 2.27 25.35 -12.75
CA ASP A 177 1.78 26.74 -12.77
C ASP A 177 0.43 26.84 -12.05
N LYS A 178 -0.47 25.90 -12.33
CA LYS A 178 -1.80 25.85 -11.70
C LYS A 178 -1.73 25.66 -10.19
N GLU A 179 -0.74 24.87 -9.73
CA GLU A 179 -0.46 24.66 -8.30
C GLU A 179 0.40 25.78 -7.67
N GLY A 180 0.77 26.81 -8.43
CA GLY A 180 1.54 27.94 -7.95
C GLY A 180 3.01 27.64 -7.62
N VAL A 181 3.58 26.55 -8.17
CA VAL A 181 4.97 26.17 -7.92
C VAL A 181 5.91 27.09 -8.71
N PRO A 182 6.82 27.86 -8.04
CA PRO A 182 7.77 28.75 -8.73
C PRO A 182 8.69 28.01 -9.69
N ALA A 183 9.00 28.59 -10.84
CA ALA A 183 9.85 27.98 -11.86
C ALA A 183 11.21 27.51 -11.33
N GLY A 184 11.85 28.29 -10.44
CA GLY A 184 13.15 27.93 -9.85
C GLY A 184 13.13 26.77 -8.85
N ARG A 185 11.94 26.23 -8.52
CA ARG A 185 11.78 25.04 -7.65
C ARG A 185 11.33 23.79 -8.40
N ARG A 186 11.16 23.87 -9.71
CA ARG A 186 10.69 22.77 -10.55
C ARG A 186 11.85 21.87 -10.94
N VAL A 187 11.66 20.57 -10.78
CA VAL A 187 12.62 19.55 -11.20
C VAL A 187 11.88 18.58 -12.13
N PHE A 188 12.44 18.34 -13.29
CA PHE A 188 11.94 17.35 -14.25
C PHE A 188 12.89 16.17 -14.29
N GLN A 189 12.34 14.97 -14.18
CA GLN A 189 13.06 13.72 -14.33
C GLN A 189 12.48 12.96 -15.51
N TYR A 190 13.34 12.36 -16.31
CA TYR A 190 12.96 11.70 -17.54
C TYR A 190 13.27 10.22 -17.44
N PHE A 191 12.35 9.40 -17.88
CA PHE A 191 12.47 7.95 -17.88
C PHE A 191 11.92 7.38 -19.17
N VAL A 192 12.50 6.28 -19.64
CA VAL A 192 11.99 5.49 -20.76
C VAL A 192 11.80 4.05 -20.28
N ASP A 193 10.61 3.52 -20.48
CA ASP A 193 10.36 2.10 -20.26
C ASP A 193 10.76 1.32 -21.52
N MET A 194 11.79 0.50 -21.39
CA MET A 194 12.34 -0.29 -22.49
C MET A 194 12.20 -1.77 -22.22
N ARG A 195 12.06 -2.55 -23.29
CA ARG A 195 12.05 -4.01 -23.20
C ARG A 195 12.77 -4.62 -24.40
N TYR A 196 13.33 -5.80 -24.21
CA TYR A 196 13.84 -6.58 -25.33
C TYR A 196 12.67 -7.05 -26.22
N GLN A 197 12.92 -7.10 -27.52
CA GLN A 197 11.91 -7.61 -28.45
C GLN A 197 11.42 -9.01 -28.02
N ARG A 198 10.11 -9.22 -28.07
CA ARG A 198 9.40 -10.45 -27.67
C ARG A 198 9.40 -10.74 -26.16
N GLN A 199 9.87 -9.81 -25.32
CA GLN A 199 9.70 -9.90 -23.88
C GLN A 199 8.57 -8.97 -23.42
N ASN A 200 7.90 -9.35 -22.31
CA ASN A 200 6.80 -8.56 -21.73
C ASN A 200 7.24 -7.79 -20.47
N PHE A 201 8.52 -7.93 -20.07
CA PHE A 201 9.06 -7.22 -18.91
C PHE A 201 9.73 -5.93 -19.38
N GLU A 202 9.32 -4.80 -18.83
CA GLU A 202 9.86 -3.48 -19.11
C GLU A 202 10.83 -3.05 -18.02
N ILE A 203 11.92 -2.42 -18.40
CA ILE A 203 12.93 -1.85 -17.52
C ILE A 203 12.81 -0.34 -17.64
N CYS A 204 12.57 0.33 -16.51
CA CYS A 204 12.50 1.79 -16.44
C CYS A 204 13.94 2.35 -16.36
N ILE A 205 14.35 3.06 -17.37
CA ILE A 205 15.70 3.61 -17.52
C ILE A 205 15.63 5.12 -17.36
N PRO A 206 16.38 5.70 -16.39
CA PRO A 206 16.52 7.15 -16.31
C PRO A 206 17.33 7.66 -17.51
N VAL A 207 16.87 8.76 -18.10
CA VAL A 207 17.57 9.42 -19.21
C VAL A 207 17.97 10.84 -18.82
N PRO A 208 19.04 11.39 -19.42
CA PRO A 208 19.47 12.76 -19.14
C PRO A 208 18.36 13.78 -19.38
N ALA A 209 18.37 14.87 -18.62
CA ALA A 209 17.48 16.00 -18.85
C ALA A 209 17.92 16.74 -20.12
N GLY A 210 16.96 17.03 -21.01
CA GLY A 210 17.21 17.70 -22.27
C GLY A 210 16.90 16.81 -23.48
N GLU A 211 17.56 17.08 -24.58
CA GLU A 211 17.42 16.27 -25.79
C GLU A 211 18.27 15.00 -25.66
N MET A 212 17.64 13.85 -25.95
CA MET A 212 18.35 12.58 -26.06
C MET A 212 19.15 12.57 -27.36
N ASP A 213 20.38 12.08 -27.30
CA ASP A 213 21.25 11.81 -28.43
C ASP A 213 21.44 10.29 -28.62
N GLY A 214 22.16 9.90 -29.68
CA GLY A 214 22.43 8.51 -30.00
C GLY A 214 23.23 7.74 -28.92
N ALA A 215 23.87 8.44 -27.99
CA ALA A 215 24.62 7.82 -26.89
C ALA A 215 23.68 7.44 -25.70
N ALA A 216 22.45 7.96 -25.69
CA ALA A 216 21.47 7.70 -24.65
C ALA A 216 20.55 6.51 -24.97
N LEU A 217 20.62 5.93 -26.16
CA LEU A 217 19.94 4.70 -26.62
C LEU A 217 20.87 3.49 -26.50
#